data_6ae7d819716a7883562701f75c4a8c66
#
_entry.id   6ae7d819716a7883562701f75c4a8c66
#
_cell.length_a   1.000
_cell.length_b   1.000
_cell.length_c   1.000
_cell.angle_alpha   90.00
_cell.angle_beta   90.00
_cell.angle_gamma   90.00
#
_symmetry.space_group_name_H-M   'P 1'
#
loop_
_entity.id
_entity.type
_entity.pdbx_description
1 polymer ?
#
loop_
_entity_poly.entity_id
_entity_poly.type
_entity_poly.pdbx_seq_one_letter_code
_entity_poly.pdbx_strand_id
1 'polypeptide(L)'
;MKDLCAEVEKFGKGIGSVPRYRIVESLFSGPKTVNELARKTKLSQPLVSQHLRVLKETGLVQDSRSGQEVRYLLNAERIILLLKCLSEELRPKKKKKRA
;
A
#
# COMPACT_ATOMS: atom_id res chain seq x y z
N MET A 1 -2.66 -14.31 -8.87
CA MET A 1 -2.29 -14.27 -7.48
C MET A 1 -2.70 -15.56 -6.83
N LYS A 2 -1.72 -16.25 -6.30
CA LYS A 2 -1.93 -17.52 -5.73
C LYS A 2 -2.86 -17.58 -4.56
N ASP A 3 -2.70 -16.77 -3.62
CA ASP A 3 -3.52 -16.80 -2.42
C ASP A 3 -4.10 -15.42 -2.20
N LEU A 4 -5.26 -15.21 -2.78
CA LEU A 4 -5.92 -13.91 -2.72
C LEU A 4 -6.27 -13.52 -1.28
N CYS A 5 -6.68 -14.49 -0.49
CA CYS A 5 -7.04 -14.21 0.90
C CYS A 5 -5.85 -13.65 1.68
N ALA A 6 -4.68 -14.25 1.52
CA ALA A 6 -3.49 -13.78 2.20
C ALA A 6 -3.09 -12.40 1.70
N GLU A 7 -3.27 -12.15 0.41
CA GLU A 7 -2.92 -10.84 -0.14
C GLU A 7 -3.86 -9.76 0.36
N VAL A 8 -5.15 -10.08 0.49
CA VAL A 8 -6.11 -9.13 1.03
C VAL A 8 -5.78 -8.83 2.49
N GLU A 9 -5.36 -9.84 3.23
CA GLU A 9 -5.00 -9.66 4.62
C GLU A 9 -3.83 -8.69 4.76
N LYS A 10 -2.80 -8.85 3.92
CA LYS A 10 -1.66 -7.96 3.95
C LYS A 10 -2.06 -6.53 3.59
N PHE A 11 -2.88 -6.40 2.56
CA PHE A 11 -3.34 -5.10 2.12
C PHE A 11 -4.13 -4.43 3.25
N GLY A 12 -5.05 -5.17 3.88
CA GLY A 12 -5.84 -4.62 4.98
C GLY A 12 -4.97 -4.22 6.15
N LYS A 13 -3.98 -5.05 6.47
CA LYS A 13 -3.09 -4.73 7.57
C LYS A 13 -2.32 -3.45 7.28
N GLY A 14 -1.89 -3.28 6.03
CA GLY A 14 -1.12 -2.10 5.65
C GLY A 14 -1.93 -0.83 5.73
N ILE A 15 -3.11 -0.81 5.14
CA ILE A 15 -3.89 0.43 5.09
C ILE A 15 -4.98 0.53 6.15
N GLY A 16 -5.10 -0.45 7.02
CA GLY A 16 -6.17 -0.48 8.01
C GLY A 16 -5.94 0.44 9.21
N SER A 17 -5.25 1.53 9.01
CA SER A 17 -4.92 2.49 10.06
C SER A 17 -4.97 3.85 9.42
N VAL A 18 -5.60 4.82 10.07
CA VAL A 18 -5.70 6.16 9.51
C VAL A 18 -4.33 6.76 9.22
N PRO A 19 -3.36 6.71 10.16
CA PRO A 19 -2.04 7.26 9.86
C PRO A 19 -1.36 6.56 8.68
N ARG A 20 -1.47 5.24 8.59
CA ARG A 20 -0.84 4.53 7.48
C ARG A 20 -1.49 4.87 6.17
N TYR A 21 -2.82 4.99 6.16
CA TYR A 21 -3.49 5.38 4.93
C TYR A 21 -3.08 6.78 4.50
N ARG A 22 -2.89 7.70 5.46
CA ARG A 22 -2.45 9.04 5.12
C ARG A 22 -1.09 9.02 4.45
N ILE A 23 -0.21 8.13 4.88
CA ILE A 23 1.08 8.00 4.23
C ILE A 23 0.90 7.48 2.80
N VAL A 24 0.06 6.45 2.64
CA VAL A 24 -0.21 5.90 1.31
C VAL A 24 -0.77 6.99 0.40
N GLU A 25 -1.73 7.74 0.89
CA GLU A 25 -2.35 8.81 0.13
C GLU A 25 -1.32 9.86 -0.29
N SER A 26 -0.41 10.18 0.62
CA SER A 26 0.64 11.15 0.32
C SER A 26 1.56 10.68 -0.79
N LEU A 27 1.66 9.38 -0.99
CA LEU A 27 2.51 8.82 -2.04
C LEU A 27 1.83 8.74 -3.39
N PHE A 28 0.54 9.06 -3.46
CA PHE A 28 -0.15 9.07 -4.74
C PHE A 28 0.47 10.05 -5.71
N SER A 29 1.04 11.13 -5.19
CA SER A 29 1.65 12.14 -6.07
C SER A 29 3.10 11.86 -6.41
N GLY A 30 3.62 10.73 -5.97
CA GLY A 30 4.98 10.34 -6.32
C GLY A 30 5.84 10.00 -5.12
N PRO A 31 7.06 9.54 -5.35
CA PRO A 31 7.95 9.13 -4.27
C PRO A 31 8.27 10.29 -3.32
N LYS A 32 8.45 9.96 -2.05
CA LYS A 32 8.75 10.95 -1.04
C LYS A 32 9.72 10.42 0.01
N THR A 33 10.48 11.33 0.60
CA THR A 33 11.36 10.97 1.70
C THR A 33 10.56 10.97 2.99
N VAL A 34 11.17 10.43 4.05
CA VAL A 34 10.55 10.43 5.38
C VAL A 34 10.23 11.86 5.82
N ASN A 35 11.15 12.78 5.58
CA ASN A 35 10.93 14.17 5.96
C ASN A 35 9.72 14.77 5.26
N GLU A 36 9.61 14.51 3.96
CA GLU A 36 8.49 15.02 3.21
C GLU A 36 7.17 14.42 3.69
N LEU A 37 7.20 13.13 4.00
CA LEU A 37 6.00 12.46 4.51
C LEU A 37 5.61 12.98 5.89
N ALA A 38 6.62 13.23 6.74
CA ALA A 38 6.33 13.76 8.07
C ALA A 38 5.67 15.13 7.97
N ARG A 39 6.15 15.97 7.08
CA ARG A 39 5.55 17.28 6.90
C ARG A 39 4.14 17.18 6.36
N LYS A 40 3.94 16.33 5.38
CA LYS A 40 2.65 16.20 4.76
C LYS A 40 1.59 15.62 5.66
N THR A 41 1.97 14.63 6.46
CA THR A 41 1.02 13.94 7.33
C THR A 41 0.96 14.55 8.71
N LYS A 42 1.93 15.42 9.04
CA LYS A 42 2.05 16.01 10.38
C LYS A 42 2.31 14.98 11.46
N LEU A 43 2.89 13.86 11.07
CA LEU A 43 3.34 12.85 12.00
C LEU A 43 4.83 13.07 12.27
N SER A 44 5.32 12.56 13.39
CA SER A 44 6.74 12.66 13.68
C SER A 44 7.52 11.74 12.76
N GLN A 45 8.80 12.04 12.51
CA GLN A 45 9.62 11.20 11.66
C GLN A 45 9.73 9.77 12.19
N PRO A 46 9.95 9.55 13.50
CA PRO A 46 10.02 8.18 13.97
C PRO A 46 8.73 7.40 13.72
N LEU A 47 7.59 8.08 13.85
CA LEU A 47 6.32 7.42 13.63
C LEU A 47 6.12 7.09 12.16
N VAL A 48 6.51 8.02 11.28
CA VAL A 48 6.45 7.77 9.84
C VAL A 48 7.32 6.57 9.50
N SER A 49 8.52 6.51 10.07
CA SER A 49 9.42 5.39 9.81
C SER A 49 8.84 4.07 10.25
N GLN A 50 8.18 4.05 11.41
CA GLN A 50 7.55 2.83 11.90
C GLN A 50 6.44 2.37 10.96
N HIS A 51 5.61 3.31 10.52
CA HIS A 51 4.52 2.97 9.62
C HIS A 51 5.04 2.52 8.26
N LEU A 52 6.11 3.14 7.77
CA LEU A 52 6.69 2.73 6.50
C LEU A 52 7.25 1.31 6.58
N ARG A 53 7.77 0.93 7.74
CA ARG A 53 8.25 -0.43 7.90
C ARG A 53 7.11 -1.43 7.71
N VAL A 54 5.96 -1.16 8.34
CA VAL A 54 4.79 -2.03 8.19
C VAL A 54 4.35 -2.06 6.74
N LEU A 55 4.30 -0.89 6.08
CA LEU A 55 3.87 -0.81 4.70
C LEU A 55 4.82 -1.57 3.76
N LYS A 56 6.11 -1.56 4.07
CA LYS A 56 7.06 -2.33 3.28
C LYS A 56 6.85 -3.82 3.50
N GLU A 57 6.65 -4.22 4.73
CA GLU A 57 6.44 -5.64 5.06
C GLU A 57 5.20 -6.19 4.40
N THR A 58 4.17 -5.36 4.25
CA THR A 58 2.95 -5.81 3.62
C THR A 58 3.00 -5.73 2.10
N GLY A 59 4.08 -5.18 1.56
CA GLY A 59 4.24 -5.11 0.11
C GLY A 59 3.57 -3.92 -0.56
N LEU A 60 3.02 -2.99 0.23
CA LEU A 60 2.34 -1.83 -0.34
C LEU A 60 3.29 -0.73 -0.75
N VAL A 61 4.45 -0.68 -0.14
CA VAL A 61 5.41 0.38 -0.35
C VAL A 61 6.79 -0.21 -0.62
N GLN A 62 7.54 0.44 -1.48
CA GLN A 62 8.91 0.07 -1.77
C GLN A 62 9.78 1.28 -1.47
N ASP A 63 11.08 1.06 -1.37
CA ASP A 63 11.99 2.19 -1.22
C ASP A 63 13.02 2.15 -2.32
N SER A 64 13.56 3.31 -2.60
CA SER A 64 14.58 3.48 -3.63
C SER A 64 15.62 4.41 -3.05
N ARG A 65 16.86 3.96 -3.08
CA ARG A 65 17.95 4.74 -2.52
C ARG A 65 18.78 5.37 -3.62
N SER A 66 19.08 6.63 -3.47
CA SER A 66 19.93 7.34 -4.40
C SER A 66 20.91 8.12 -3.56
N GLY A 67 22.16 7.67 -3.50
CA GLY A 67 23.13 8.27 -2.62
C GLY A 67 22.71 8.05 -1.18
N GLN A 68 22.59 9.12 -0.43
CA GLN A 68 22.17 9.02 0.95
C GLN A 68 20.69 9.25 1.13
N GLU A 69 20.00 9.56 0.03
CA GLU A 69 18.58 9.83 0.09
C GLU A 69 17.78 8.57 -0.18
N VAL A 70 16.77 8.33 0.63
CA VAL A 70 15.88 7.21 0.45
C VAL A 70 14.49 7.76 0.20
N ARG A 71 13.88 7.34 -0.91
CA ARG A 71 12.53 7.75 -1.22
C ARG A 71 11.63 6.54 -1.18
N TYR A 72 10.41 6.74 -0.72
CA TYR A 72 9.43 5.67 -0.64
C TYR A 72 8.38 5.89 -1.71
N LEU A 73 7.89 4.81 -2.27
CA LEU A 73 6.89 4.89 -3.33
C LEU A 73 5.94 3.71 -3.21
N LEU A 74 4.76 3.87 -3.78
CA LEU A 74 3.78 2.81 -3.74
C LEU A 74 4.17 1.70 -4.70
N ASN A 75 3.88 0.47 -4.31
CA ASN A 75 4.03 -0.65 -5.22
C ASN A 75 2.73 -0.74 -6.01
N ALA A 76 2.61 0.14 -6.98
CA ALA A 76 1.37 0.28 -7.73
C ALA A 76 0.96 -0.99 -8.46
N GLU A 77 1.92 -1.69 -9.03
CA GLU A 77 1.63 -2.92 -9.73
C GLU A 77 0.97 -3.94 -8.85
N ARG A 78 1.47 -4.09 -7.64
CA ARG A 78 0.92 -5.05 -6.72
C ARG A 78 -0.47 -4.66 -6.27
N ILE A 79 -0.68 -3.37 -5.99
CA ILE A 79 -1.97 -2.87 -5.56
C ILE A 79 -2.98 -3.06 -6.68
N ILE A 80 -2.60 -2.70 -7.90
CA ILE A 80 -3.49 -2.83 -9.04
C ILE A 80 -3.83 -4.29 -9.29
N LEU A 81 -2.85 -5.16 -9.19
CA LEU A 81 -3.09 -6.58 -9.40
C LEU A 81 -4.09 -7.11 -8.37
N LEU A 82 -3.95 -6.72 -7.11
CA LEU A 82 -4.87 -7.14 -6.08
C LEU A 82 -6.29 -6.67 -6.39
N LEU A 83 -6.42 -5.41 -6.78
CA LEU A 83 -7.73 -4.86 -7.09
C LEU A 83 -8.35 -5.54 -8.30
N LYS A 84 -7.54 -5.89 -9.29
CA LYS A 84 -8.03 -6.61 -10.44
C LYS A 84 -8.53 -7.99 -10.05
N CYS A 85 -7.79 -8.69 -9.21
CA CYS A 85 -8.22 -10.01 -8.78
C CYS A 85 -9.51 -9.95 -8.00
N LEU A 86 -9.66 -8.95 -7.13
CA LEU A 86 -10.89 -8.78 -6.38
C LEU A 86 -12.04 -8.43 -7.32
N SER A 87 -11.77 -7.59 -8.30
CA SER A 87 -12.77 -7.20 -9.26
C SER A 87 -13.29 -8.40 -10.04
N GLU A 88 -12.38 -9.32 -10.39
CA GLU A 88 -12.79 -10.53 -11.09
C GLU A 88 -13.71 -11.39 -10.26
N GLU A 89 -13.43 -11.47 -8.96
CA GLU A 89 -14.26 -12.27 -8.07
C GLU A 89 -15.66 -11.67 -7.92
N LEU A 90 -15.75 -10.36 -8.02
CA LEU A 90 -17.03 -9.69 -7.87
C LEU A 90 -17.85 -9.66 -9.15
N ARG A 91 -17.19 -9.93 -10.28
CA ARG A 91 -17.89 -9.89 -11.55
C ARG A 91 -18.89 -11.02 -11.67
N PRO A 92 -20.09 -10.77 -12.16
CA PRO A 92 -21.10 -11.83 -12.32
C PRO A 92 -20.58 -12.92 -13.24
N LYS A 93 -20.78 -14.15 -12.82
CA LYS A 93 -20.36 -15.28 -13.64
C LYS A 93 -21.52 -15.69 -14.49
N LYS A 94 -21.27 -15.71 -15.75
CA LYS A 94 -22.24 -16.10 -16.69
C LYS A 94 -22.98 -17.33 -16.39
N LYS A 95 -22.34 -18.36 -16.17
CA LYS A 95 -22.95 -19.59 -15.92
C LYS A 95 -23.37 -19.82 -14.54
N LYS A 96 -23.05 -18.95 -13.66
CA LYS A 96 -23.34 -19.15 -12.29
C LYS A 96 -24.78 -19.06 -12.00
N LYS A 97 -25.33 -20.07 -11.43
CA LYS A 97 -26.67 -20.02 -11.03
C LYS A 97 -26.71 -19.72 -9.60
N ARG A 98 -27.36 -18.68 -9.21
CA ARG A 98 -27.46 -18.35 -7.82
C ARG A 98 -28.64 -19.02 -7.31
N ALA A 99 -28.53 -19.67 -6.30
CA ALA A 99 -29.63 -20.44 -5.78
C ALA A 99 -30.64 -19.53 -5.14
#